data_f9efa94bf4af5ade17b31178475a0286
#
_entry.id   f9efa94bf4af5ade17b31178475a0286
#
_cell.length_a   1.000
_cell.length_b   1.000
_cell.length_c   1.000
_cell.angle_alpha   90.00
_cell.angle_beta   90.00
_cell.angle_gamma   90.00
#
_symmetry.space_group_name_H-M   'P 1'
#
loop_
_entity.id
_entity.type
_entity.pdbx_description
1 polymer ?
#
loop_
_entity_poly.entity_id
_entity_poly.type
_entity_poly.pdbx_seq_one_letter_code
_entity_poly.pdbx_strand_id
1 'polypeptide(L)'
;LYISGEESASQVRLRAERINAIDPKLWLASETDLGAVITHIDEVKPQLLIIDSIQTIGSSAADGALGGVTQVREVAGALIRICKDRDITLLLVGHVTKDGSIAGPRMLEHIVDVVLQFEGERHSRLRLIRAIKNRFGASDEVGCFDLSDTGIESVLDPTGLFTSRHAEPVPGTCVTVTLEGRRPLLAEIQALVSQGRENDFGNARRVTSG
;
A
#
# COMPACT_ATOMS: atom_id res chain seq x y z
N LEU A 1 3.34 2.96 19.22
CA LEU A 1 2.49 1.81 19.53
C LEU A 1 1.94 1.24 18.22
N TYR A 2 2.13 -0.07 17.99
CA TYR A 2 1.57 -0.82 16.87
C TYR A 2 0.55 -1.83 17.43
N ILE A 3 -0.66 -1.76 16.94
CA ILE A 3 -1.74 -2.67 17.33
C ILE A 3 -2.17 -3.47 16.12
N SER A 4 -2.07 -4.80 16.23
CA SER A 4 -2.55 -5.75 15.23
C SER A 4 -3.85 -6.38 15.70
N GLY A 5 -4.87 -6.38 14.84
CA GLY A 5 -6.09 -7.15 15.04
C GLY A 5 -6.09 -8.50 14.31
N GLU A 6 -5.02 -8.81 13.57
CA GLU A 6 -4.93 -10.04 12.75
C GLU A 6 -3.86 -11.00 13.27
N GLU A 7 -2.73 -10.45 13.74
CA GLU A 7 -1.59 -11.24 14.16
C GLU A 7 -1.30 -11.05 15.65
N SER A 8 -0.75 -12.09 16.27
CA SER A 8 -0.26 -11.97 17.64
C SER A 8 0.94 -11.04 17.72
N ALA A 9 1.17 -10.41 18.88
CA ALA A 9 2.32 -9.55 19.11
C ALA A 9 3.66 -10.27 18.86
N SER A 10 3.74 -11.58 19.12
CA SER A 10 4.94 -12.40 18.85
C SER A 10 5.19 -12.55 17.35
N GLN A 11 4.18 -12.73 16.52
CA GLN A 11 4.31 -12.81 15.05
C GLN A 11 4.75 -11.47 14.46
N VAL A 12 4.14 -10.38 14.92
CA VAL A 12 4.53 -9.02 14.52
C VAL A 12 5.99 -8.76 14.91
N ARG A 13 6.40 -9.17 16.12
CA ARG A 13 7.78 -9.02 16.59
C ARG A 13 8.78 -9.77 15.70
N LEU A 14 8.52 -11.03 15.36
CA LEU A 14 9.39 -11.81 14.46
C LEU A 14 9.55 -11.14 13.09
N ARG A 15 8.48 -10.55 12.58
CA ARG A 15 8.52 -9.78 11.32
C ARG A 15 9.37 -8.51 11.47
N ALA A 16 9.19 -7.78 12.56
CA ALA A 16 9.96 -6.57 12.86
C ALA A 16 11.46 -6.88 13.03
N GLU A 17 11.81 -8.00 13.67
CA GLU A 17 13.20 -8.47 13.79
C GLU A 17 13.83 -8.72 12.41
N ARG A 18 13.10 -9.38 11.50
CA ARG A 18 13.59 -9.71 10.15
C ARG A 18 13.94 -8.45 9.33
N ILE A 19 13.20 -7.35 9.52
CA ILE A 19 13.40 -6.10 8.79
C ILE A 19 14.18 -5.04 9.60
N ASN A 20 14.83 -5.44 10.72
CA ASN A 20 15.55 -4.54 11.62
C ASN A 20 14.72 -3.36 12.13
N ALA A 21 13.43 -3.57 12.37
CA ALA A 21 12.51 -2.53 12.86
C ALA A 21 12.28 -2.60 14.39
N ILE A 22 13.05 -3.38 15.12
CA ILE A 22 12.96 -3.43 16.58
C ILE A 22 13.63 -2.21 17.19
N ASP A 23 12.88 -1.47 17.98
CA ASP A 23 13.34 -0.30 18.69
C ASP A 23 12.80 -0.33 20.14
N PRO A 24 13.51 0.18 21.17
CA PRO A 24 13.02 0.26 22.54
C PRO A 24 11.71 1.06 22.69
N LYS A 25 11.38 1.92 21.74
CA LYS A 25 10.14 2.70 21.70
C LYS A 25 9.01 2.02 20.93
N LEU A 26 9.28 0.84 20.36
CA LEU A 26 8.26 0.04 19.64
C LEU A 26 7.48 -0.81 20.65
N TRP A 27 6.24 -0.42 20.88
CA TRP A 27 5.27 -1.17 21.68
C TRP A 27 4.36 -1.95 20.73
N LEU A 28 4.17 -3.24 21.01
CA LEU A 28 3.34 -4.15 20.19
C LEU A 28 2.19 -4.68 21.05
N ALA A 29 0.97 -4.59 20.53
CA ALA A 29 -0.20 -5.20 21.13
C ALA A 29 -1.01 -5.96 20.08
N SER A 30 -1.76 -6.96 20.52
CA SER A 30 -2.75 -7.68 19.71
C SER A 30 -4.12 -7.46 20.33
N GLU A 31 -4.97 -6.68 19.65
CA GLU A 31 -6.28 -6.28 20.16
C GLU A 31 -7.29 -6.14 19.02
N THR A 32 -8.55 -6.45 19.34
CA THR A 32 -9.68 -6.31 18.43
C THR A 32 -10.83 -5.47 19.01
N ASP A 33 -10.72 -5.05 20.26
CA ASP A 33 -11.70 -4.20 20.93
C ASP A 33 -11.20 -2.76 21.05
N LEU A 34 -12.01 -1.79 20.62
CA LEU A 34 -11.67 -0.37 20.66
C LEU A 34 -11.42 0.12 22.10
N GLY A 35 -12.13 -0.39 23.09
CA GLY A 35 -11.93 -0.01 24.50
C GLY A 35 -10.55 -0.42 25.01
N ALA A 36 -10.11 -1.65 24.66
CA ALA A 36 -8.77 -2.12 24.99
C ALA A 36 -7.69 -1.32 24.24
N VAL A 37 -7.92 -0.99 22.97
CA VAL A 37 -7.02 -0.10 22.20
C VAL A 37 -6.85 1.26 22.90
N ILE A 38 -7.94 1.86 23.39
CA ILE A 38 -7.88 3.13 24.11
C ILE A 38 -7.09 3.01 25.42
N THR A 39 -7.26 1.89 26.14
CA THR A 39 -6.49 1.62 27.36
C THR A 39 -4.99 1.56 27.07
N HIS A 40 -4.56 0.87 26.02
CA HIS A 40 -3.16 0.85 25.61
C HIS A 40 -2.63 2.24 25.21
N ILE A 41 -3.45 3.07 24.57
CA ILE A 41 -3.07 4.46 24.25
C ILE A 41 -2.83 5.26 25.54
N ASP A 42 -3.68 5.07 26.56
CA ASP A 42 -3.57 5.78 27.84
C ASP A 42 -2.33 5.38 28.65
N GLU A 43 -1.99 4.09 28.61
CA GLU A 43 -0.83 3.53 29.30
C GLU A 43 0.49 3.92 28.62
N VAL A 44 0.56 3.74 27.29
CA VAL A 44 1.81 3.93 26.52
C VAL A 44 2.06 5.38 26.18
N LYS A 45 1.01 6.19 25.97
CA LYS A 45 1.07 7.59 25.52
C LYS A 45 1.96 7.76 24.28
N PRO A 46 1.66 7.04 23.19
CA PRO A 46 2.51 7.00 22.03
C PRO A 46 2.48 8.32 21.26
N GLN A 47 3.56 8.64 20.55
CA GLN A 47 3.60 9.73 19.55
C GLN A 47 3.03 9.30 18.21
N LEU A 48 3.12 7.99 17.89
CA LEU A 48 2.59 7.36 16.70
C LEU A 48 1.79 6.12 17.09
N LEU A 49 0.55 6.06 16.64
CA LEU A 49 -0.33 4.90 16.73
C LEU A 49 -0.52 4.30 15.35
N ILE A 50 -0.24 3.00 15.21
CA ILE A 50 -0.50 2.23 13.99
C ILE A 50 -1.55 1.17 14.31
N ILE A 51 -2.62 1.10 13.52
CA ILE A 51 -3.68 0.09 13.62
C ILE A 51 -3.63 -0.78 12.35
N ASP A 52 -3.39 -2.08 12.50
CA ASP A 52 -3.30 -3.05 11.41
C ASP A 52 -4.18 -4.28 11.70
N SER A 53 -5.37 -4.36 11.14
CA SER A 53 -6.04 -3.43 10.24
C SER A 53 -7.24 -2.76 10.93
N ILE A 54 -7.71 -1.66 10.36
CA ILE A 54 -8.90 -0.97 10.89
C ILE A 54 -10.16 -1.85 10.82
N GLN A 55 -10.20 -2.81 9.90
CA GLN A 55 -11.33 -3.72 9.72
C GLN A 55 -11.46 -4.76 10.83
N THR A 56 -10.39 -5.01 11.58
CA THR A 56 -10.36 -6.02 12.64
C THR A 56 -10.67 -5.47 14.02
N ILE A 57 -10.75 -4.15 14.14
CA ILE A 57 -11.12 -3.50 15.40
C ILE A 57 -12.63 -3.28 15.44
N GLY A 58 -13.26 -3.71 16.53
CA GLY A 58 -14.69 -3.53 16.79
C GLY A 58 -14.97 -2.55 17.92
N SER A 59 -16.16 -1.98 17.88
CA SER A 59 -16.71 -1.15 18.95
C SER A 59 -18.06 -1.71 19.40
N SER A 60 -18.25 -1.86 20.69
CA SER A 60 -19.54 -2.22 21.29
C SER A 60 -20.59 -1.10 21.15
N ALA A 61 -20.18 0.10 20.80
CA ALA A 61 -21.07 1.25 20.59
C ALA A 61 -21.68 1.29 19.17
N ALA A 62 -21.22 0.43 18.26
CA ALA A 62 -21.70 0.38 16.89
C ALA A 62 -22.32 -0.97 16.56
N ASP A 63 -23.46 -0.95 15.90
CA ASP A 63 -24.10 -2.16 15.38
C ASP A 63 -23.40 -2.67 14.11
N GLY A 64 -23.57 -3.98 13.84
CA GLY A 64 -23.11 -4.62 12.64
C GLY A 64 -21.90 -5.54 12.83
N ALA A 65 -21.55 -6.26 11.78
CA ALA A 65 -20.44 -7.19 11.79
C ALA A 65 -19.08 -6.47 11.81
N LEU A 66 -18.11 -7.11 12.42
CA LEU A 66 -16.70 -6.66 12.40
C LEU A 66 -16.26 -6.43 10.94
N GLY A 67 -15.52 -5.35 10.68
CA GLY A 67 -15.11 -4.98 9.34
C GLY A 67 -16.22 -4.37 8.46
N GLY A 68 -17.45 -4.36 8.94
CA GLY A 68 -18.58 -3.70 8.27
C GLY A 68 -18.43 -2.17 8.27
N VAL A 69 -19.09 -1.53 7.30
CA VAL A 69 -19.03 -0.08 7.05
C VAL A 69 -19.28 0.75 8.32
N THR A 70 -20.32 0.39 9.09
CA THR A 70 -20.69 1.10 10.33
C THR A 70 -19.62 0.98 11.39
N GLN A 71 -19.09 -0.23 11.61
CA GLN A 71 -18.05 -0.52 12.58
C GLN A 71 -16.75 0.25 12.24
N VAL A 72 -16.28 0.12 11.00
CA VAL A 72 -15.04 0.79 10.54
C VAL A 72 -15.14 2.30 10.67
N ARG A 73 -16.30 2.89 10.33
CA ARG A 73 -16.51 4.33 10.45
C ARG A 73 -16.51 4.81 11.89
N GLU A 74 -17.17 4.08 12.78
CA GLU A 74 -17.24 4.40 14.21
C GLU A 74 -15.86 4.31 14.84
N VAL A 75 -15.16 3.19 14.64
CA VAL A 75 -13.81 2.96 15.19
C VAL A 75 -12.82 4.01 14.67
N ALA A 76 -12.78 4.26 13.35
CA ALA A 76 -11.90 5.26 12.79
C ALA A 76 -12.23 6.68 13.31
N GLY A 77 -13.50 7.04 13.41
CA GLY A 77 -13.93 8.32 13.94
C GLY A 77 -13.53 8.52 15.40
N ALA A 78 -13.65 7.49 16.23
CA ALA A 78 -13.23 7.52 17.64
C ALA A 78 -11.72 7.66 17.76
N LEU A 79 -10.94 6.86 17.02
CA LEU A 79 -9.47 6.91 17.03
C LEU A 79 -8.94 8.25 16.53
N ILE A 80 -9.49 8.80 15.45
CA ILE A 80 -9.11 10.12 14.92
C ILE A 80 -9.34 11.20 15.98
N ARG A 81 -10.48 11.18 16.66
CA ARG A 81 -10.81 12.13 17.72
C ARG A 81 -9.81 12.06 18.87
N ILE A 82 -9.60 10.85 19.42
CA ILE A 82 -8.68 10.61 20.52
C ILE A 82 -7.24 11.02 20.17
N CYS A 83 -6.78 10.63 19.01
CA CYS A 83 -5.43 10.96 18.57
C CYS A 83 -5.24 12.46 18.34
N LYS A 84 -6.25 13.15 17.81
CA LYS A 84 -6.22 14.59 17.63
C LYS A 84 -6.20 15.34 18.95
N ASP A 85 -7.02 14.90 19.93
CA ASP A 85 -7.07 15.52 21.25
C ASP A 85 -5.77 15.33 22.05
N ARG A 86 -4.98 14.31 21.72
CA ARG A 86 -3.74 13.93 22.42
C ARG A 86 -2.46 14.22 21.64
N ASP A 87 -2.55 14.86 20.50
CA ASP A 87 -1.44 15.14 19.58
C ASP A 87 -0.68 13.87 19.15
N ILE A 88 -1.42 12.80 18.86
CA ILE A 88 -0.88 11.51 18.39
C ILE A 88 -1.02 11.41 16.87
N THR A 89 0.06 11.10 16.18
CA THR A 89 -0.02 10.75 14.76
C THR A 89 -0.69 9.39 14.61
N LEU A 90 -1.74 9.31 13.78
CA LEU A 90 -2.50 8.07 13.54
C LEU A 90 -2.25 7.55 12.13
N LEU A 91 -1.83 6.29 12.03
CA LEU A 91 -1.74 5.53 10.79
C LEU A 91 -2.74 4.37 10.83
N LEU A 92 -3.74 4.41 9.95
CA LEU A 92 -4.71 3.33 9.78
C LEU A 92 -4.33 2.50 8.55
N VAL A 93 -4.06 1.22 8.76
CA VAL A 93 -3.89 0.25 7.68
C VAL A 93 -5.25 -0.32 7.32
N GLY A 94 -5.59 -0.32 6.05
CA GLY A 94 -6.84 -0.88 5.54
C GLY A 94 -6.60 -1.79 4.35
N HIS A 95 -7.37 -2.87 4.25
CA HIS A 95 -7.30 -3.79 3.12
C HIS A 95 -8.30 -3.42 2.03
N VAL A 96 -7.85 -3.49 0.78
CA VAL A 96 -8.66 -3.34 -0.42
C VAL A 96 -9.21 -4.72 -0.79
N THR A 97 -10.52 -4.86 -0.96
CA THR A 97 -11.10 -6.10 -1.48
C THR A 97 -10.78 -6.28 -2.96
N LYS A 98 -10.75 -7.54 -3.45
CA LYS A 98 -10.40 -7.88 -4.84
C LYS A 98 -11.25 -7.17 -5.90
N ASP A 99 -12.44 -6.76 -5.55
CA ASP A 99 -13.41 -6.12 -6.45
C ASP A 99 -13.25 -4.58 -6.48
N GLY A 100 -12.23 -4.03 -5.79
CA GLY A 100 -12.06 -2.59 -5.66
C GLY A 100 -13.20 -1.90 -4.88
N SER A 101 -14.20 -2.66 -4.45
CA SER A 101 -15.29 -2.20 -3.60
C SER A 101 -14.86 -2.30 -2.15
N ILE A 102 -14.25 -1.27 -1.65
CA ILE A 102 -13.82 -1.22 -0.27
C ILE A 102 -15.01 -0.83 0.59
N ALA A 103 -15.46 -1.76 1.39
CA ALA A 103 -16.28 -1.41 2.56
C ALA A 103 -15.39 -0.76 3.63
N GLY A 104 -14.68 0.29 3.33
CA GLY A 104 -13.84 0.91 4.32
C GLY A 104 -13.02 2.11 3.83
N PRO A 105 -11.96 1.94 3.03
CA PRO A 105 -11.04 3.05 2.76
C PRO A 105 -11.67 4.24 2.05
N ARG A 106 -12.52 4.07 1.03
CA ARG A 106 -13.19 5.21 0.37
C ARG A 106 -14.02 6.05 1.33
N MET A 107 -14.64 5.44 2.34
CA MET A 107 -15.36 6.18 3.37
C MET A 107 -14.42 6.96 4.29
N LEU A 108 -13.24 6.41 4.56
CA LEU A 108 -12.26 7.05 5.42
C LEU A 108 -11.53 8.21 4.72
N GLU A 109 -11.48 8.22 3.38
CA GLU A 109 -10.85 9.29 2.61
C GLU A 109 -11.35 10.69 2.97
N HIS A 110 -12.60 10.82 3.37
CA HIS A 110 -13.19 12.12 3.74
C HIS A 110 -12.76 12.59 5.13
N ILE A 111 -12.45 11.66 6.05
CA ILE A 111 -12.18 11.96 7.46
C ILE A 111 -10.68 11.96 7.82
N VAL A 112 -9.81 11.44 6.94
CA VAL A 112 -8.36 11.46 7.11
C VAL A 112 -7.71 12.58 6.30
N ASP A 113 -6.50 12.99 6.69
CA ASP A 113 -5.76 14.06 6.04
C ASP A 113 -4.95 13.58 4.84
N VAL A 114 -4.44 12.36 4.90
CA VAL A 114 -3.63 11.73 3.86
C VAL A 114 -4.17 10.34 3.55
N VAL A 115 -4.22 9.98 2.28
CA VAL A 115 -4.53 8.63 1.80
C VAL A 115 -3.39 8.17 0.90
N LEU A 116 -2.73 7.10 1.30
CA LEU A 116 -1.69 6.44 0.54
C LEU A 116 -2.21 5.09 0.04
N GLN A 117 -2.04 4.84 -1.25
CA GLN A 117 -2.36 3.57 -1.86
C GLN A 117 -1.08 2.81 -2.14
N PHE A 118 -1.05 1.54 -1.72
CA PHE A 118 0.06 0.64 -1.95
C PHE A 118 -0.31 -0.28 -3.12
N GLU A 119 0.45 -0.21 -4.20
CA GLU A 119 0.20 -0.94 -5.44
C GLU A 119 1.36 -1.89 -5.76
N GLY A 120 1.06 -3.00 -6.43
CA GLY A 120 2.08 -3.92 -6.92
C GLY A 120 1.47 -5.16 -7.56
N GLU A 121 2.09 -5.61 -8.63
CA GLU A 121 1.70 -6.85 -9.30
C GLU A 121 2.24 -8.08 -8.57
N ARG A 122 1.52 -9.21 -8.66
CA ARG A 122 1.90 -10.45 -7.95
C ARG A 122 3.26 -10.99 -8.35
N HIS A 123 3.65 -10.79 -9.60
CA HIS A 123 4.88 -11.34 -10.17
C HIS A 123 6.02 -10.33 -10.26
N SER A 124 5.77 -9.09 -9.86
CA SER A 124 6.77 -8.03 -9.80
C SER A 124 7.27 -7.83 -8.37
N ARG A 125 8.56 -7.58 -8.22
CA ARG A 125 9.16 -7.15 -6.94
C ARG A 125 8.88 -5.67 -6.67
N LEU A 126 8.52 -4.91 -7.70
CA LEU A 126 8.24 -3.49 -7.57
C LEU A 126 6.95 -3.26 -6.78
N ARG A 127 7.03 -2.32 -5.85
CA ARG A 127 5.88 -1.78 -5.12
C ARG A 127 5.87 -0.27 -5.26
N LEU A 128 4.69 0.27 -5.50
CA LEU A 128 4.47 1.71 -5.63
C LEU A 128 3.62 2.18 -4.45
N ILE A 129 3.99 3.33 -3.89
CA ILE A 129 3.14 4.07 -2.95
C ILE A 129 2.72 5.36 -3.62
N ARG A 130 1.42 5.53 -3.77
CA ARG A 130 0.82 6.69 -4.41
C ARG A 130 -0.04 7.47 -3.43
N ALA A 131 0.13 8.79 -3.38
CA ALA A 131 -0.77 9.64 -2.63
C ALA A 131 -2.07 9.88 -3.43
N ILE A 132 -3.18 9.35 -2.92
CA ILE A 132 -4.52 9.60 -3.49
C ILE A 132 -5.08 10.92 -2.97
N LYS A 133 -4.75 11.24 -1.72
CA LYS A 133 -5.10 12.49 -1.06
C LYS A 133 -3.95 12.93 -0.17
N ASN A 134 -3.62 14.20 -0.19
CA ASN A 134 -2.63 14.79 0.69
C ASN A 134 -2.99 16.25 1.00
N ARG A 135 -3.42 16.53 2.22
CA ARG A 135 -3.73 17.91 2.65
C ARG A 135 -2.51 18.76 2.90
N PHE A 136 -1.33 18.15 3.07
CA PHE A 136 -0.11 18.83 3.46
C PHE A 136 0.85 19.06 2.29
N GLY A 137 0.54 18.56 1.09
CA GLY A 137 1.42 18.67 -0.07
C GLY A 137 0.83 18.10 -1.34
N ALA A 138 1.69 17.88 -2.32
CA ALA A 138 1.34 17.31 -3.61
C ALA A 138 0.85 15.87 -3.49
N SER A 139 -0.09 15.46 -4.34
CA SER A 139 -0.60 14.10 -4.43
C SER A 139 -0.15 13.35 -5.70
N ASP A 140 0.65 14.01 -6.55
CA ASP A 140 1.17 13.44 -7.79
C ASP A 140 2.57 12.81 -7.65
N GLU A 141 3.03 12.65 -6.41
CA GLU A 141 4.28 11.96 -6.08
C GLU A 141 4.07 10.46 -5.93
N VAL A 142 5.02 9.67 -6.44
CA VAL A 142 5.01 8.21 -6.39
C VAL A 142 6.33 7.71 -5.79
N GLY A 143 6.24 6.98 -4.69
CA GLY A 143 7.37 6.26 -4.12
C GLY A 143 7.51 4.88 -4.77
N CYS A 144 8.74 4.51 -5.14
CA CYS A 144 9.05 3.20 -5.71
C CYS A 144 9.88 2.38 -4.71
N PHE A 145 9.51 1.12 -4.55
CA PHE A 145 10.14 0.20 -3.61
C PHE A 145 10.36 -1.16 -4.27
N ASP A 146 11.49 -1.78 -3.97
CA ASP A 146 11.78 -3.17 -4.32
C ASP A 146 11.48 -4.07 -3.11
N LEU A 147 10.71 -5.14 -3.35
CA LEU A 147 10.39 -6.14 -2.35
C LEU A 147 11.38 -7.28 -2.45
N SER A 148 12.28 -7.39 -1.48
CA SER A 148 13.27 -8.45 -1.36
C SER A 148 12.93 -9.44 -0.24
N ASP A 149 13.68 -10.52 -0.14
CA ASP A 149 13.56 -11.50 0.96
C ASP A 149 13.91 -10.89 2.33
N THR A 150 14.69 -9.81 2.33
CA THR A 150 15.10 -9.07 3.53
C THR A 150 14.16 -7.93 3.90
N GLY A 151 13.18 -7.62 3.05
CA GLY A 151 12.20 -6.57 3.30
C GLY A 151 11.92 -5.68 2.09
N ILE A 152 11.55 -4.45 2.35
CA ILE A 152 11.25 -3.42 1.34
C ILE A 152 12.38 -2.39 1.35
N GLU A 153 12.95 -2.12 0.17
CA GLU A 153 13.99 -1.12 -0.03
C GLU A 153 13.51 -0.01 -0.96
N SER A 154 13.82 1.24 -0.62
CA SER A 154 13.48 2.39 -1.46
C SER A 154 14.30 2.38 -2.76
N VAL A 155 13.63 2.50 -3.89
CA VAL A 155 14.26 2.58 -5.21
C VAL A 155 14.22 4.02 -5.70
N LEU A 156 15.35 4.69 -5.63
CA LEU A 156 15.46 6.09 -6.09
C LEU A 156 15.38 6.20 -7.61
N ASP A 157 15.97 5.24 -8.31
CA ASP A 157 15.90 5.13 -9.76
C ASP A 157 15.37 3.75 -10.19
N PRO A 158 14.06 3.63 -10.48
CA PRO A 158 13.45 2.38 -10.90
C PRO A 158 13.74 2.00 -12.36
N THR A 159 14.49 2.81 -13.12
CA THR A 159 14.77 2.59 -14.54
C THR A 159 15.32 1.18 -14.82
N GLY A 160 16.23 0.71 -13.97
CA GLY A 160 16.84 -0.62 -14.11
C GLY A 160 15.87 -1.80 -13.88
N LEU A 161 14.67 -1.54 -13.33
CA LEU A 161 13.65 -2.58 -13.10
C LEU A 161 12.75 -2.79 -14.32
N PHE A 162 12.69 -1.82 -15.23
CA PHE A 162 11.80 -1.84 -16.41
C PHE A 162 12.55 -1.95 -17.73
N THR A 163 13.87 -2.02 -17.69
CA THR A 163 14.71 -2.14 -18.89
C THR A 163 15.60 -3.36 -18.77
N SER A 164 15.59 -4.20 -19.79
CA SER A 164 16.55 -5.30 -19.92
C SER A 164 17.90 -4.76 -20.34
N ARG A 165 18.99 -5.15 -19.64
CA ARG A 165 20.34 -4.82 -20.08
C ARG A 165 20.74 -5.78 -21.20
N HIS A 166 20.45 -5.42 -22.43
CA HIS A 166 20.98 -6.12 -23.59
C HIS A 166 22.35 -5.54 -23.96
N ALA A 167 23.34 -6.41 -24.13
CA ALA A 167 24.68 -6.01 -24.57
C ALA A 167 24.66 -5.52 -26.04
N GLU A 168 23.69 -6.01 -26.82
CA GLU A 168 23.48 -5.64 -28.21
C GLU A 168 22.01 -5.26 -28.46
N PRO A 169 21.73 -4.38 -29.43
CA PRO A 169 20.37 -4.04 -29.81
C PRO A 169 19.57 -5.28 -30.25
N VAL A 170 18.41 -5.49 -29.65
CA VAL A 170 17.49 -6.59 -30.02
C VAL A 170 16.43 -6.03 -30.97
N PRO A 171 16.30 -6.56 -32.21
CA PRO A 171 15.27 -6.13 -33.15
C PRO A 171 13.87 -6.28 -32.54
N GLY A 172 13.03 -5.27 -32.74
CA GLY A 172 11.67 -5.25 -32.15
C GLY A 172 11.60 -4.75 -30.72
N THR A 173 12.71 -4.29 -30.15
CA THR A 173 12.77 -3.72 -28.81
C THR A 173 13.01 -2.22 -28.87
N CYS A 174 12.24 -1.46 -28.11
CA CYS A 174 12.37 -0.01 -27.98
C CYS A 174 12.20 0.41 -26.53
N VAL A 175 13.10 1.25 -26.04
CA VAL A 175 12.94 1.90 -24.73
C VAL A 175 12.19 3.21 -24.92
N THR A 176 11.15 3.41 -24.16
CA THR A 176 10.34 4.62 -24.12
C THR A 176 10.25 5.19 -22.71
N VAL A 177 9.73 6.40 -22.58
CA VAL A 177 9.45 7.04 -21.29
C VAL A 177 7.94 7.05 -21.07
N THR A 178 7.51 6.55 -19.92
CA THR A 178 6.15 6.70 -19.40
C THR A 178 6.17 7.59 -18.17
N LEU A 179 5.02 8.15 -17.81
CA LEU A 179 4.86 8.97 -16.61
C LEU A 179 3.95 8.25 -15.61
N GLU A 180 4.47 8.08 -14.40
CA GLU A 180 3.69 7.66 -13.25
C GLU A 180 3.61 8.82 -12.25
N GLY A 181 2.45 9.49 -12.23
CA GLY A 181 2.34 10.79 -11.57
C GLY A 181 3.29 11.81 -12.21
N ARG A 182 4.22 12.36 -11.44
CA ARG A 182 5.29 13.26 -11.93
C ARG A 182 6.60 12.55 -12.22
N ARG A 183 6.69 11.26 -11.94
CA ARG A 183 7.92 10.50 -12.09
C ARG A 183 8.03 9.91 -13.50
N PRO A 184 9.07 10.26 -14.28
CA PRO A 184 9.37 9.58 -15.53
C PRO A 184 9.94 8.19 -15.22
N LEU A 185 9.43 7.17 -15.89
CA LEU A 185 9.91 5.79 -15.82
C LEU A 185 10.29 5.35 -17.23
N LEU A 186 11.43 4.67 -17.36
CA LEU A 186 11.78 4.00 -18.60
C LEU A 186 11.03 2.66 -18.67
N ALA A 187 10.43 2.39 -19.80
CA ALA A 187 9.76 1.12 -20.08
C ALA A 187 10.30 0.55 -21.40
N GLU A 188 10.56 -0.75 -21.42
CA GLU A 188 10.93 -1.47 -22.62
C GLU A 188 9.68 -2.01 -23.29
N ILE A 189 9.47 -1.61 -24.54
CA ILE A 189 8.41 -2.13 -25.39
C ILE A 189 9.00 -3.15 -26.35
N GLN A 190 8.44 -4.35 -26.37
CA GLN A 190 8.82 -5.40 -27.28
C GLN A 190 7.70 -5.65 -28.28
N ALA A 191 8.04 -5.70 -29.57
CA ALA A 191 7.13 -6.00 -30.65
C ALA A 191 7.66 -7.18 -31.47
N LEU A 192 6.87 -8.24 -31.59
CA LEU A 192 7.16 -9.33 -32.48
C LEU A 192 6.55 -9.03 -33.85
N VAL A 193 7.39 -8.87 -34.87
CA VAL A 193 6.96 -8.67 -36.25
C VAL A 193 7.37 -9.90 -37.05
N SER A 194 6.42 -10.57 -37.64
CA SER A 194 6.68 -11.65 -38.60
C SER A 194 6.27 -11.23 -40.02
N GLN A 195 7.02 -11.64 -41.02
CA GLN A 195 6.57 -11.49 -42.41
C GLN A 195 5.35 -12.37 -42.63
N GLY A 196 4.22 -11.77 -43.07
CA GLY A 196 3.04 -12.48 -43.48
C GLY A 196 3.37 -13.35 -44.70
N ARG A 197 2.77 -14.53 -44.81
CA ARG A 197 2.84 -15.32 -46.05
C ARG A 197 2.18 -14.53 -47.18
N GLU A 198 2.72 -14.62 -48.37
CA GLU A 198 2.32 -13.88 -49.57
C GLU A 198 0.81 -13.98 -49.96
N ASN A 199 0.06 -14.88 -49.30
CA ASN A 199 -1.37 -15.10 -49.49
C ASN A 199 -2.30 -14.51 -48.42
N ASP A 200 -1.76 -13.85 -47.40
CA ASP A 200 -2.57 -13.19 -46.36
C ASP A 200 -2.82 -11.71 -46.72
N PHE A 201 -3.69 -11.51 -47.71
CA PHE A 201 -4.16 -10.16 -48.01
C PHE A 201 -4.94 -9.57 -46.85
N GLY A 202 -4.31 -8.70 -46.10
CA GLY A 202 -5.01 -7.63 -45.40
C GLY A 202 -5.39 -7.81 -43.94
N ASN A 203 -4.94 -8.83 -43.20
CA ASN A 203 -5.25 -8.96 -41.77
C ASN A 203 -4.00 -8.86 -40.88
N ALA A 204 -3.59 -7.64 -40.57
CA ALA A 204 -2.67 -7.41 -39.50
C ALA A 204 -3.39 -7.72 -38.15
N ARG A 205 -3.02 -8.80 -37.47
CA ARG A 205 -3.48 -9.09 -36.10
C ARG A 205 -2.59 -8.34 -35.12
N ARG A 206 -3.19 -7.42 -34.40
CA ARG A 206 -2.56 -6.79 -33.23
C ARG A 206 -2.83 -7.70 -32.02
N VAL A 207 -1.77 -8.25 -31.40
CA VAL A 207 -1.85 -8.93 -30.12
C VAL A 207 -1.21 -7.99 -29.08
N THR A 208 -1.99 -7.54 -28.13
CA THR A 208 -1.49 -6.81 -26.95
C THR A 208 -1.62 -7.72 -25.76
N SER A 209 -0.51 -8.04 -25.11
CA SER A 209 -0.51 -8.55 -23.72
C SER A 209 -0.31 -7.36 -22.80
N GLY A 210 -1.26 -7.11 -21.95
CA GLY A 210 -1.16 -6.14 -20.84
C GLY A 210 -0.74 -6.84 -19.59
#